data_0340db8140ade3bc7583031d6eb14130
#
_entry.id   0340db8140ade3bc7583031d6eb14130
#
_cell.length_a   1.000
_cell.length_b   1.000
_cell.length_c   1.000
_cell.angle_alpha   90.00
_cell.angle_beta   90.00
_cell.angle_gamma   90.00
#
_symmetry.space_group_name_H-M   'P 1'
#
loop_
_entity.id
_entity.type
_entity.pdbx_description
1 polymer ?
#
loop_
_entity_poly.entity_id
_entity_poly.type
_entity_poly.pdbx_seq_one_letter_code
_entity_poly.pdbx_strand_id
1 'polypeptide(L)'
;EHQFYFTQDYNVANPALTVSYAVTDWLTVGAETQVKVEHQDFEAYYSAFVQLEWSPVENVTVTPMARYGYNGGYNVDYDDGSNCIDWSLGVTWRFAEHYSLSGSVNYSQAATVLRRRDAGDEFWVGFRLGVEF
;
A
#
# COMPACT_ATOMS: atom_id res chain seq x y z
N GLU A 1 -8.35 11.68 -0.66
CA GLU A 1 -9.04 10.84 0.33
C GLU A 1 -8.12 10.68 1.54
N HIS A 2 -8.65 10.94 2.74
CA HIS A 2 -7.90 10.81 4.00
C HIS A 2 -8.46 9.60 4.74
N GLN A 3 -7.66 8.57 4.94
CA GLN A 3 -8.05 7.40 5.72
C GLN A 3 -7.24 7.37 7.02
N PHE A 4 -7.94 7.30 8.15
CA PHE A 4 -7.32 7.12 9.46
C PHE A 4 -7.66 5.73 9.98
N TYR A 5 -6.65 4.93 10.23
CA TYR A 5 -6.80 3.62 10.86
C TYR A 5 -6.24 3.69 12.28
N PHE A 6 -7.03 3.25 13.26
CA PHE A 6 -6.58 3.03 14.62
C PHE A 6 -6.70 1.56 14.92
N THR A 7 -5.58 0.88 15.04
CA THR A 7 -5.54 -0.46 15.63
C THR A 7 -5.11 -0.33 17.07
N GLN A 8 -5.93 -0.81 17.98
CA GLN A 8 -5.67 -0.74 19.41
C GLN A 8 -5.18 -2.10 19.88
N ASP A 9 -3.85 -2.26 20.02
CA ASP A 9 -3.24 -3.30 20.80
C ASP A 9 -2.34 -2.64 21.84
N TYR A 10 -2.70 -2.81 23.11
CA TYR A 10 -1.90 -2.51 24.31
C TYR A 10 -1.12 -1.17 24.31
N ASN A 11 -1.82 -0.04 24.29
CA ASN A 11 -1.22 1.30 24.39
C ASN A 11 -0.35 1.73 23.19
N VAL A 12 -0.51 1.11 22.03
CA VAL A 12 0.13 1.51 20.78
C VAL A 12 -0.89 2.20 19.88
N ALA A 13 -0.62 3.41 19.43
CA ALA A 13 -1.40 4.09 18.41
C ALA A 13 -0.64 4.04 17.08
N ASN A 14 -1.31 3.61 16.01
CA ASN A 14 -0.74 3.51 14.67
C ASN A 14 -1.53 4.38 13.67
N PRO A 15 -1.47 5.73 13.78
CA PRO A 15 -2.10 6.59 12.79
C PRO A 15 -1.38 6.48 11.43
N ALA A 16 -2.17 6.45 10.37
CA ALA A 16 -1.67 6.52 9.00
C ALA A 16 -2.28 7.71 8.28
N LEU A 17 -1.48 8.39 7.47
CA LEU A 17 -1.90 9.47 6.59
C LEU A 17 -1.46 9.16 5.17
N THR A 18 -2.43 9.09 4.25
CA THR A 18 -2.17 8.96 2.83
C THR A 18 -2.59 10.23 2.12
N VAL A 19 -1.72 10.77 1.30
CA VAL A 19 -2.00 11.89 0.40
C VAL A 19 -1.76 11.42 -1.02
N SER A 20 -2.75 11.61 -1.88
CA SER A 20 -2.62 11.27 -3.31
C SER A 20 -3.12 12.41 -4.19
N TYR A 21 -2.53 12.49 -5.37
CA TYR A 21 -2.85 13.49 -6.39
C TYR A 21 -3.00 12.82 -7.74
N ALA A 22 -4.17 13.00 -8.36
CA ALA A 22 -4.41 12.58 -9.74
C ALA A 22 -3.72 13.57 -10.69
N VAL A 23 -2.65 13.13 -11.33
CA VAL A 23 -1.90 13.94 -12.31
C VAL A 23 -2.68 14.02 -13.63
N THR A 24 -3.31 12.90 -13.98
CA THR A 24 -4.24 12.75 -15.12
C THR A 24 -5.36 11.80 -14.71
N ASP A 25 -6.34 11.56 -15.59
CA ASP A 25 -7.41 10.59 -15.37
C ASP A 25 -6.91 9.14 -15.21
N TRP A 26 -5.68 8.87 -15.63
CA TRP A 26 -5.08 7.53 -15.60
C TRP A 26 -3.79 7.44 -14.77
N LEU A 27 -3.29 8.54 -14.22
CA LEU A 27 -2.06 8.57 -13.41
C LEU A 27 -2.30 9.23 -12.07
N THR A 28 -2.07 8.49 -11.01
CA THR A 28 -2.08 8.98 -9.63
C THR A 28 -0.70 8.80 -9.01
N VAL A 29 -0.23 9.80 -8.30
CA VAL A 29 0.96 9.73 -7.45
C VAL A 29 0.55 10.00 -6.01
N GLY A 30 1.27 9.42 -5.06
CA GLY A 30 0.94 9.63 -3.66
C GLY A 30 2.08 9.30 -2.73
N ALA A 31 1.88 9.68 -1.48
CA ALA A 31 2.74 9.35 -0.38
C ALA A 31 1.91 8.94 0.83
N GLU A 32 2.45 8.08 1.62
CA GLU A 32 1.84 7.59 2.86
C GLU A 32 2.87 7.68 3.98
N THR A 33 2.41 8.04 5.16
CA THR A 33 3.18 7.89 6.39
C THR A 33 2.35 7.13 7.40
N GLN A 34 2.98 6.17 8.07
CA GLN A 34 2.44 5.47 9.23
C GLN A 34 3.33 5.77 10.41
N VAL A 35 2.74 6.01 11.55
CA VAL A 35 3.44 6.34 12.77
C VAL A 35 3.03 5.35 13.85
N LYS A 36 4.01 4.77 14.53
CA LYS A 36 3.81 3.96 15.72
C LYS A 36 4.23 4.80 16.92
N VAL A 37 3.33 4.97 17.85
CA VAL A 37 3.60 5.66 19.12
C VAL A 37 3.45 4.63 20.23
N GLU A 38 4.55 4.24 20.85
CA GLU A 38 4.59 3.29 21.95
C GLU A 38 5.36 3.92 23.12
N HIS A 39 4.70 4.14 24.26
CA HIS A 39 5.23 4.79 25.45
C HIS A 39 5.81 6.20 25.17
N GLN A 40 7.09 6.31 24.90
CA GLN A 40 7.79 7.56 24.57
C GLN A 40 8.58 7.46 23.27
N ASP A 41 8.51 6.32 22.61
CA ASP A 41 9.18 6.07 21.33
C ASP A 41 8.26 6.44 20.16
N PHE A 42 8.86 7.06 19.18
CA PHE A 42 8.19 7.50 17.98
C PHE A 42 8.89 6.88 16.77
N GLU A 43 8.19 5.99 16.10
CA GLU A 43 8.68 5.28 14.94
C GLU A 43 7.80 5.58 13.72
N ALA A 44 8.39 5.70 12.56
CA ALA A 44 7.65 6.06 11.36
C ALA A 44 8.03 5.20 10.16
N TYR A 45 7.04 4.92 9.34
CA TYR A 45 7.20 4.35 8.01
C TYR A 45 6.72 5.36 6.98
N TYR A 46 7.50 5.54 5.94
CA TYR A 46 7.18 6.44 4.84
C TYR A 46 7.13 5.65 3.55
N SER A 47 6.18 5.96 2.69
CA SER A 47 6.17 5.42 1.35
C SER A 47 5.77 6.47 0.32
N ALA A 48 6.25 6.28 -0.91
CA ALA A 48 5.78 7.00 -2.07
C ALA A 48 5.35 5.98 -3.13
N PHE A 49 4.29 6.28 -3.85
CA PHE A 49 3.78 5.38 -4.87
C PHE A 49 3.39 6.12 -6.15
N VAL A 50 3.41 5.36 -7.22
CA VAL A 50 2.84 5.72 -8.51
C VAL A 50 1.86 4.62 -8.90
N GLN A 51 0.67 5.02 -9.32
CA GLN A 51 -0.39 4.12 -9.76
C GLN A 51 -0.90 4.59 -11.12
N LEU A 52 -1.02 3.65 -12.03
CA LEU A 52 -1.68 3.87 -13.30
C LEU A 52 -3.07 3.24 -13.24
N GLU A 53 -4.01 3.83 -13.99
CA GLU A 53 -5.33 3.27 -14.19
C GLU A 53 -5.60 3.21 -15.70
N TRP A 54 -5.86 2.03 -16.19
CA TRP A 54 -6.12 1.78 -17.60
C TRP A 54 -7.37 0.94 -17.77
N SER A 55 -8.31 1.44 -18.56
CA SER A 55 -9.55 0.74 -18.86
C SER A 55 -9.58 0.31 -20.32
N PRO A 56 -9.09 -0.90 -20.64
CA PRO A 56 -9.05 -1.42 -22.01
C PRO A 56 -10.44 -1.61 -22.62
N VAL A 57 -11.43 -1.85 -21.78
CA VAL A 57 -12.85 -1.92 -22.11
C VAL A 57 -13.67 -1.29 -20.99
N GLU A 58 -14.88 -0.87 -21.26
CA GLU A 58 -15.73 -0.04 -20.37
C GLU A 58 -15.91 -0.60 -18.95
N ASN A 59 -15.94 -1.91 -18.79
CA ASN A 59 -16.17 -2.58 -17.51
C ASN A 59 -14.95 -3.25 -16.89
N VAL A 60 -13.76 -3.04 -17.45
CA VAL A 60 -12.51 -3.61 -16.93
C VAL A 60 -11.51 -2.49 -16.67
N THR A 61 -11.00 -2.43 -15.46
CA THR A 61 -9.92 -1.52 -15.05
C THR A 61 -8.70 -2.32 -14.64
N VAL A 62 -7.55 -1.97 -15.18
CA VAL A 62 -6.23 -2.53 -14.84
C VAL A 62 -5.43 -1.47 -14.10
N THR A 63 -4.91 -1.82 -12.92
CA THR A 63 -4.26 -0.88 -12.02
C THR A 63 -2.87 -1.38 -11.62
N PRO A 64 -1.84 -1.15 -12.46
CA PRO A 64 -0.46 -1.36 -12.01
C PRO A 64 -0.04 -0.26 -11.03
N MET A 65 0.71 -0.63 -10.00
CA MET A 65 1.26 0.28 -9.00
C MET A 65 2.68 -0.13 -8.66
N ALA A 66 3.53 0.87 -8.42
CA ALA A 66 4.83 0.72 -7.81
C ALA A 66 4.91 1.60 -6.55
N ARG A 67 5.43 1.07 -5.45
CA ARG A 67 5.60 1.76 -4.19
C ARG A 67 7.03 1.55 -3.68
N TYR A 68 7.64 2.61 -3.19
CA TYR A 68 8.89 2.55 -2.46
C TYR A 68 8.63 2.84 -0.99
N GLY A 69 9.12 1.98 -0.11
CA GLY A 69 8.99 2.11 1.33
C GLY A 69 10.32 2.42 2.03
N TYR A 70 10.29 3.33 3.00
CA TYR A 70 11.39 3.68 3.87
C TYR A 70 10.98 3.46 5.32
N ASN A 71 11.81 2.72 6.07
CA ASN A 71 11.61 2.46 7.48
C ASN A 71 12.39 3.47 8.33
N GLY A 72 11.69 4.14 9.23
CA GLY A 72 12.27 4.95 10.30
C GLY A 72 11.95 4.30 11.66
N GLY A 73 12.36 3.03 11.83
CA GLY A 73 12.13 2.22 13.01
C GLY A 73 10.82 1.44 13.07
N TYR A 74 9.81 1.81 12.28
CA TYR A 74 8.44 1.31 12.38
C TYR A 74 8.27 -0.22 12.23
N ASN A 75 8.80 -0.78 11.13
CA ASN A 75 8.68 -2.22 10.83
C ASN A 75 9.81 -3.04 11.46
N VAL A 76 10.95 -2.39 11.68
CA VAL A 76 12.14 -2.99 12.28
C VAL A 76 12.69 -1.98 13.25
N ASP A 77 12.54 -2.27 14.53
CA ASP A 77 12.94 -1.40 15.64
C ASP A 77 14.41 -0.99 15.51
N TYR A 78 14.68 0.30 15.66
CA TYR A 78 16.02 0.90 15.67
C TYR A 78 16.85 0.70 14.39
N ASP A 79 16.20 0.40 13.26
CA ASP A 79 16.87 0.25 11.98
C ASP A 79 16.22 1.14 10.90
N ASP A 80 16.98 2.08 10.37
CA ASP A 80 16.54 3.04 9.37
C ASP A 80 17.02 2.65 7.96
N GLY A 81 16.20 2.94 6.96
CA GLY A 81 16.60 2.77 5.56
C GLY A 81 15.51 2.29 4.64
N SER A 82 15.90 1.93 3.43
CA SER A 82 15.01 1.34 2.43
C SER A 82 14.42 0.04 2.96
N ASN A 83 13.10 -0.03 3.03
CA ASN A 83 12.36 -1.19 3.53
C ASN A 83 12.05 -2.18 2.39
N CYS A 84 11.27 -1.73 1.41
CA CYS A 84 10.85 -2.57 0.29
C CYS A 84 10.58 -1.74 -0.97
N ILE A 85 10.47 -2.46 -2.08
CA ILE A 85 9.88 -1.97 -3.32
C ILE A 85 8.72 -2.91 -3.63
N ASP A 86 7.50 -2.37 -3.59
CA ASP A 86 6.30 -3.13 -3.84
C ASP A 86 5.82 -2.91 -5.27
N TRP A 87 5.45 -3.99 -5.91
CA TRP A 87 4.83 -4.01 -7.23
C TRP A 87 3.46 -4.67 -7.11
N SER A 88 2.45 -4.06 -7.66
CA SER A 88 1.14 -4.67 -7.74
C SER A 88 0.51 -4.50 -9.12
N LEU A 89 -0.27 -5.48 -9.50
CA LEU A 89 -1.12 -5.45 -10.67
C LEU A 89 -2.53 -5.86 -10.23
N GLY A 90 -3.44 -4.90 -10.21
CA GLY A 90 -4.85 -5.11 -9.95
C GLY A 90 -5.65 -5.18 -11.25
N VAL A 91 -6.68 -6.00 -11.25
CA VAL A 91 -7.70 -6.04 -12.31
C VAL A 91 -9.06 -6.03 -11.64
N THR A 92 -9.90 -5.09 -12.02
CA THR A 92 -11.30 -5.00 -11.56
C THR A 92 -12.22 -5.16 -12.75
N TRP A 93 -13.16 -6.08 -12.65
CA TRP A 93 -14.23 -6.29 -13.61
C TRP A 93 -15.58 -5.96 -12.98
N ARG A 94 -16.30 -4.98 -13.56
CA ARG A 94 -17.70 -4.67 -13.22
C ARG A 94 -18.60 -5.48 -14.13
N PHE A 95 -19.22 -6.52 -13.59
CA PHE A 95 -20.06 -7.41 -14.38
C PHE A 95 -21.56 -7.09 -14.30
N ALA A 96 -21.95 -6.19 -13.38
CA ALA A 96 -23.28 -5.59 -13.31
C ALA A 96 -23.20 -4.22 -12.65
N GLU A 97 -24.29 -3.45 -12.68
CA GLU A 97 -24.34 -2.07 -12.19
C GLU A 97 -23.82 -1.89 -10.76
N HIS A 98 -24.08 -2.89 -9.90
CA HIS A 98 -23.72 -2.85 -8.48
C HIS A 98 -22.67 -3.89 -8.06
N TYR A 99 -22.12 -4.66 -9.00
CA TYR A 99 -21.23 -5.77 -8.67
C TYR A 99 -19.89 -5.69 -9.39
N SER A 100 -18.84 -5.93 -8.64
CA SER A 100 -17.49 -6.00 -9.18
C SER A 100 -16.71 -7.18 -8.61
N LEU A 101 -15.83 -7.74 -9.42
CA LEU A 101 -14.83 -8.72 -9.02
C LEU A 101 -13.46 -8.14 -9.27
N SER A 102 -12.62 -8.12 -8.24
CA SER A 102 -11.24 -7.68 -8.36
C SER A 102 -10.27 -8.80 -8.01
N GLY A 103 -9.17 -8.85 -8.74
CA GLY A 103 -8.02 -9.69 -8.42
C GLY A 103 -6.76 -8.86 -8.42
N SER A 104 -5.78 -9.23 -7.59
CA SER A 104 -4.48 -8.60 -7.59
C SER A 104 -3.35 -9.61 -7.44
N VAL A 105 -2.24 -9.30 -8.07
CA VAL A 105 -0.96 -9.98 -7.91
C VAL A 105 0.01 -8.96 -7.34
N ASN A 106 0.72 -9.34 -6.28
CA ASN A 106 1.58 -8.44 -5.54
C ASN A 106 2.93 -9.10 -5.31
N TYR A 107 3.99 -8.31 -5.44
CA TYR A 107 5.35 -8.70 -5.16
C TYR A 107 6.05 -7.60 -4.37
N SER A 108 6.60 -7.94 -3.22
CA SER A 108 7.41 -7.07 -2.38
C SER A 108 8.86 -7.52 -2.42
N GLN A 109 9.70 -6.68 -2.97
CA GLN A 109 11.14 -6.88 -2.99
C GLN A 109 11.73 -6.32 -1.70
N ALA A 110 12.27 -7.18 -0.85
CA ALA A 110 12.97 -6.76 0.37
C ALA A 110 14.19 -5.90 0.04
N ALA A 111 14.27 -4.73 0.67
CA ALA A 111 15.40 -3.82 0.54
C ALA A 111 16.33 -3.89 1.76
N THR A 112 17.15 -2.87 1.97
CA THR A 112 18.28 -2.91 2.90
C THR A 112 17.91 -3.30 4.32
N VAL A 113 16.83 -2.71 4.87
CA VAL A 113 16.42 -2.96 6.27
C VAL A 113 15.93 -4.38 6.42
N LEU A 114 15.02 -4.85 5.56
CA LEU A 114 14.49 -6.20 5.64
C LEU A 114 15.56 -7.26 5.38
N ARG A 115 16.47 -7.03 4.43
CA ARG A 115 17.57 -7.97 4.12
C ARG A 115 18.59 -8.11 5.26
N ARG A 116 18.81 -7.06 6.06
CA ARG A 116 19.64 -7.16 7.27
C ARG A 116 19.03 -8.07 8.34
N ARG A 117 17.74 -8.35 8.24
CA ARG A 117 16.96 -9.19 9.15
C ARG A 117 16.63 -10.57 8.54
N ASP A 118 17.31 -10.92 7.46
CA ASP A 118 17.09 -12.18 6.72
C ASP A 118 15.65 -12.32 6.17
N ALA A 119 14.93 -11.22 6.06
CA ALA A 119 13.62 -11.20 5.38
C ALA A 119 13.82 -11.27 3.87
N GLY A 120 13.12 -12.20 3.25
CA GLY A 120 13.13 -12.39 1.81
C GLY A 120 12.08 -11.55 1.08
N ASP A 121 12.07 -11.70 -0.23
CA ASP A 121 11.01 -11.17 -1.07
C ASP A 121 9.71 -11.95 -0.84
N GLU A 122 8.58 -11.27 -0.97
CA GLU A 122 7.26 -11.84 -0.74
C GLU A 122 6.40 -11.73 -2.00
N PHE A 123 5.56 -12.74 -2.21
CA PHE A 123 4.59 -12.78 -3.28
C PHE A 123 3.23 -13.22 -2.74
N TRP A 124 2.17 -12.49 -3.09
CA TRP A 124 0.80 -12.86 -2.72
C TRP A 124 -0.21 -12.46 -3.79
N VAL A 125 -1.36 -13.10 -3.73
CA VAL A 125 -2.52 -12.79 -4.58
C VAL A 125 -3.72 -12.45 -3.71
N GLY A 126 -4.57 -11.57 -4.20
CA GLY A 126 -5.78 -11.15 -3.50
C GLY A 126 -6.99 -11.21 -4.42
N PHE A 127 -8.16 -11.47 -3.83
CA PHE A 127 -9.44 -11.41 -4.51
C PHE A 127 -10.44 -10.64 -3.65
N ARG A 128 -11.31 -9.88 -4.32
CA ARG A 128 -12.36 -9.10 -3.67
C ARG A 128 -13.63 -9.12 -4.50
N LEU A 129 -14.77 -9.40 -3.87
CA LEU A 129 -16.08 -9.15 -4.42
C LEU A 129 -16.60 -7.82 -3.85
N GLY A 130 -16.96 -6.90 -4.72
CA GLY A 130 -17.53 -5.59 -4.37
C GLY A 130 -19.03 -5.58 -4.66
N VAL A 131 -19.80 -4.94 -3.75
CA VAL A 131 -21.22 -4.64 -3.92
C VAL A 131 -21.42 -3.17 -3.56
N GLU A 132 -21.98 -2.39 -4.47
CA GLU A 132 -22.29 -0.96 -4.29
C GLU A 132 -23.82 -0.80 -4.22
N PHE A 133 -24.32 -0.01 -3.26
CA PHE A 133 -25.75 0.24 -3.04
C PHE A 133 -26.09 1.71 -3.28
#